data_e05edd7aa0f4b2746b2781ac82a80357
#
_entry.id   e05edd7aa0f4b2746b2781ac82a80357
#
_cell.length_a   1.000
_cell.length_b   1.000
_cell.length_c   1.000
_cell.angle_alpha   90.00
_cell.angle_beta   90.00
_cell.angle_gamma   90.00
#
_symmetry.space_group_name_H-M   'P 1'
#
loop_
_entity.id
_entity.type
_entity.pdbx_description
1 polymer ?
#
loop_
_entity_poly.entity_id
_entity_poly.type
_entity_poly.pdbx_seq_one_letter_code
_entity_poly.pdbx_strand_id
1 'polypeptide(L)'
;MIRVPSRKFAAFFLFMPIAANFTRLTLRALDSLARILPGKDAGPEHLHTGRSGEEAAYFHLREKGYVIIARNYRSPRSRSELDLVGWDGDTLCFIEVKTRTTRNIMPAEAAVDAEKQRDLSQVAREFLRKIKGDPPFRFDIVSVYLEAGKGPDIELFKDAFTIA
;
A
#
# COMPACT_ATOMS: atom_id res chain seq x y z
N MET A 1 -1.76 9.11 19.08
CA MET A 1 -0.44 8.62 19.49
C MET A 1 -0.34 7.16 19.05
N ILE A 2 0.41 6.87 17.99
CA ILE A 2 0.51 5.52 17.39
C ILE A 2 1.58 4.73 18.16
N ARG A 3 1.23 3.54 18.65
CA ARG A 3 2.11 2.71 19.49
C ARG A 3 2.91 1.75 18.58
N VAL A 4 4.23 1.72 18.71
CA VAL A 4 5.10 0.74 18.04
C VAL A 4 4.77 -0.65 18.59
N PRO A 5 4.43 -1.65 17.77
CA PRO A 5 4.19 -2.99 18.25
C PRO A 5 5.48 -3.61 18.82
N SER A 6 5.40 -4.14 20.04
CA SER A 6 6.53 -4.86 20.65
C SER A 6 6.79 -6.18 19.91
N ARG A 7 8.04 -6.71 19.98
CA ARG A 7 8.42 -8.01 19.40
C ARG A 7 7.45 -9.16 19.73
N LYS A 8 6.75 -9.09 20.87
CA LYS A 8 5.73 -10.08 21.28
C LYS A 8 4.46 -9.98 20.46
N PHE A 9 4.18 -8.80 19.87
CA PHE A 9 3.00 -8.61 19.01
C PHE A 9 3.25 -9.16 17.59
N ALA A 10 4.47 -9.08 17.08
CA ALA A 10 4.84 -9.65 15.78
C ALA A 10 4.66 -11.19 15.76
N ALA A 11 4.97 -11.87 16.89
CA ALA A 11 4.80 -13.32 16.98
C ALA A 11 3.33 -13.77 16.94
N PHE A 12 2.40 -12.94 17.40
CA PHE A 12 0.96 -13.24 17.33
C PHE A 12 0.39 -13.12 15.92
N PHE A 13 1.01 -12.26 15.08
CA PHE A 13 0.62 -12.08 13.67
C PHE A 13 1.26 -13.08 12.71
N LEU A 14 2.27 -13.86 13.14
CA LEU A 14 2.90 -14.89 12.30
C LEU A 14 1.94 -16.06 11.96
N PHE A 15 0.80 -16.14 12.64
CA PHE A 15 -0.23 -17.18 12.43
C PHE A 15 -1.39 -16.74 11.52
N MET A 16 -1.28 -15.59 10.80
CA MET A 16 -2.38 -15.03 10.02
C MET A 16 -2.35 -15.14 8.47
N PRO A 17 -1.60 -16.03 7.81
CA PRO A 17 -1.79 -16.20 6.37
C PRO A 17 -3.18 -16.75 6.02
N ILE A 18 -3.78 -17.56 6.91
CA ILE A 18 -5.11 -18.15 6.73
C ILE A 18 -6.20 -17.07 6.85
N ALA A 19 -6.09 -16.16 7.82
CA ALA A 19 -7.05 -15.08 7.99
C ALA A 19 -7.02 -14.06 6.83
N ALA A 20 -5.83 -13.74 6.31
CA ALA A 20 -5.68 -12.85 5.16
C ALA A 20 -6.31 -13.44 3.89
N ASN A 21 -6.15 -14.75 3.66
CA ASN A 21 -6.75 -15.45 2.54
C ASN A 21 -8.29 -15.55 2.68
N PHE A 22 -8.79 -15.80 3.88
CA PHE A 22 -10.22 -15.83 4.16
C PHE A 22 -10.86 -14.46 3.97
N THR A 23 -10.23 -13.39 4.50
CA THR A 23 -10.69 -12.00 4.33
C THR A 23 -10.67 -11.60 2.84
N ARG A 24 -9.65 -12.02 2.09
CA ARG A 24 -9.55 -11.77 0.64
C ARG A 24 -10.66 -12.47 -0.14
N LEU A 25 -11.01 -13.72 0.24
CA LEU A 25 -12.08 -14.48 -0.40
C LEU A 25 -13.45 -13.87 -0.11
N THR A 26 -13.71 -13.45 1.13
CA THR A 26 -14.96 -12.80 1.53
C THR A 26 -15.12 -11.42 0.89
N LEU A 27 -14.07 -10.62 0.82
CA LEU A 27 -14.10 -9.31 0.14
C LEU A 27 -14.32 -9.47 -1.36
N ARG A 28 -13.67 -10.45 -2.02
CA ARG A 28 -13.91 -10.74 -3.44
C ARG A 28 -15.34 -11.22 -3.70
N ALA A 29 -15.92 -12.03 -2.80
CA ALA A 29 -17.31 -12.45 -2.89
C ALA A 29 -18.28 -11.26 -2.73
N LEU A 30 -17.99 -10.34 -1.81
CA LEU A 30 -18.75 -9.10 -1.61
C LEU A 30 -18.62 -8.15 -2.80
N ASP A 31 -17.42 -8.00 -3.36
CA ASP A 31 -17.20 -7.23 -4.58
C ASP A 31 -17.93 -7.83 -5.80
N SER A 32 -17.96 -9.15 -5.92
CA SER A 32 -18.71 -9.82 -6.98
C SER A 32 -20.21 -9.62 -6.80
N LEU A 33 -20.72 -9.64 -5.58
CA LEU A 33 -22.11 -9.31 -5.25
C LEU A 33 -22.41 -7.83 -5.49
N ALA A 34 -21.50 -6.92 -5.16
CA ALA A 34 -21.66 -5.49 -5.41
C ALA A 34 -21.69 -5.13 -6.91
N ARG A 35 -21.02 -5.92 -7.75
CA ARG A 35 -21.10 -5.80 -9.22
C ARG A 35 -22.43 -6.28 -9.82
N ILE A 36 -23.13 -7.15 -9.12
CA ILE A 36 -24.43 -7.70 -9.55
C ILE A 36 -25.58 -6.77 -9.11
N LEU A 37 -25.37 -6.00 -8.03
CA LEU A 37 -26.32 -4.98 -7.61
C LEU A 37 -26.11 -3.72 -8.46
N PRO A 38 -27.14 -3.13 -9.09
CA PRO A 38 -27.01 -1.89 -9.84
C PRO A 38 -26.76 -0.72 -8.87
N GLY A 39 -25.50 -0.56 -8.47
CA GLY A 39 -25.01 0.54 -7.63
C GLY A 39 -24.50 1.66 -8.51
N LYS A 40 -25.05 2.85 -8.29
CA LYS A 40 -24.66 4.15 -8.86
C LYS A 40 -23.20 4.52 -8.52
N ASP A 41 -22.22 3.94 -9.20
CA ASP A 41 -20.86 4.49 -9.19
C ASP A 41 -20.23 4.36 -10.57
N ALA A 42 -20.74 5.19 -11.50
CA ALA A 42 -20.07 5.50 -12.75
C ALA A 42 -18.92 6.51 -12.46
N GLY A 43 -17.98 6.13 -11.63
CA GLY A 43 -16.70 6.85 -11.52
C GLY A 43 -15.84 6.53 -12.75
N PRO A 44 -14.88 7.42 -13.13
CA PRO A 44 -13.98 7.17 -14.24
C PRO A 44 -13.22 5.85 -14.04
N GLU A 45 -13.06 5.07 -15.11
CA GLU A 45 -12.44 3.73 -15.11
C GLU A 45 -11.05 3.69 -14.43
N HIS A 46 -10.27 4.77 -14.55
CA HIS A 46 -8.96 4.90 -13.92
C HIS A 46 -9.02 4.96 -12.39
N LEU A 47 -10.10 5.44 -11.78
CA LEU A 47 -10.28 5.44 -10.32
C LEU A 47 -10.58 4.03 -9.80
N HIS A 48 -11.33 3.23 -10.55
CA HIS A 48 -11.57 1.82 -10.21
C HIS A 48 -10.28 1.01 -10.32
N THR A 49 -9.47 1.25 -11.35
CA THR A 49 -8.17 0.61 -11.55
C THR A 49 -7.21 0.94 -10.42
N GLY A 50 -7.11 2.20 -10.02
CA GLY A 50 -6.27 2.64 -8.89
C GLY A 50 -6.66 1.95 -7.58
N ARG A 51 -7.95 1.99 -7.21
CA ARG A 51 -8.46 1.33 -5.99
C ARG A 51 -8.21 -0.19 -5.98
N SER A 52 -8.42 -0.85 -7.12
CA SER A 52 -8.16 -2.30 -7.25
C SER A 52 -6.67 -2.62 -7.09
N GLY A 53 -5.78 -1.75 -7.58
CA GLY A 53 -4.35 -1.89 -7.40
C GLY A 53 -3.89 -1.71 -5.96
N GLU A 54 -4.38 -0.67 -5.27
CA GLU A 54 -4.09 -0.45 -3.85
C GLU A 54 -4.58 -1.62 -2.97
N GLU A 55 -5.74 -2.18 -3.27
CA GLU A 55 -6.27 -3.34 -2.57
C GLU A 55 -5.42 -4.58 -2.82
N ALA A 56 -5.00 -4.82 -4.06
CA ALA A 56 -4.11 -5.92 -4.41
C ALA A 56 -2.76 -5.79 -3.72
N ALA A 57 -2.17 -4.58 -3.71
CA ALA A 57 -0.93 -4.27 -2.99
C ALA A 57 -1.07 -4.52 -1.48
N TYR A 58 -2.16 -4.07 -0.87
CA TYR A 58 -2.43 -4.30 0.55
C TYR A 58 -2.42 -5.79 0.91
N PHE A 59 -3.13 -6.63 0.17
CA PHE A 59 -3.15 -8.07 0.47
C PHE A 59 -1.81 -8.74 0.21
N HIS A 60 -1.13 -8.37 -0.87
CA HIS A 60 0.20 -8.88 -1.19
C HIS A 60 1.23 -8.59 -0.09
N LEU A 61 1.25 -7.35 0.42
CA LEU A 61 2.15 -6.97 1.51
C LEU A 61 1.82 -7.73 2.80
N ARG A 62 0.54 -7.92 3.11
CA ARG A 62 0.12 -8.72 4.26
C ARG A 62 0.54 -10.18 4.15
N GLU A 63 0.45 -10.78 2.97
CA GLU A 63 0.96 -12.12 2.70
C GLU A 63 2.49 -12.21 2.89
N LYS A 64 3.21 -11.12 2.61
CA LYS A 64 4.66 -11.00 2.85
C LYS A 64 5.02 -10.67 4.31
N GLY A 65 4.05 -10.56 5.20
CA GLY A 65 4.28 -10.36 6.64
C GLY A 65 4.27 -8.88 7.09
N TYR A 66 3.96 -7.94 6.20
CA TYR A 66 3.81 -6.54 6.60
C TYR A 66 2.60 -6.34 7.53
N VAL A 67 2.77 -5.52 8.55
CA VAL A 67 1.68 -5.06 9.42
C VAL A 67 1.25 -3.67 8.97
N ILE A 68 0.22 -3.57 8.14
CA ILE A 68 -0.27 -2.28 7.63
C ILE A 68 -1.02 -1.54 8.76
N ILE A 69 -0.62 -0.30 9.02
CA ILE A 69 -1.14 0.54 10.11
C ILE A 69 -1.89 1.79 9.62
N ALA A 70 -1.70 2.18 8.37
CA ALA A 70 -2.49 3.25 7.75
C ALA A 70 -2.65 2.98 6.24
N ARG A 71 -3.76 3.49 5.68
CA ARG A 71 -4.06 3.51 4.25
C ARG A 71 -4.49 4.93 3.88
N ASN A 72 -4.08 5.39 2.70
CA ASN A 72 -4.44 6.71 2.15
C ASN A 72 -4.21 7.82 3.18
N TYR A 73 -3.02 7.79 3.81
CA TYR A 73 -2.70 8.75 4.87
C TYR A 73 -2.39 10.12 4.26
N ARG A 74 -3.18 11.11 4.66
CA ARG A 74 -3.01 12.51 4.28
C ARG A 74 -2.55 13.35 5.48
N SER A 75 -1.62 14.23 5.21
CA SER A 75 -1.26 15.26 6.18
C SER A 75 -2.04 16.54 5.90
N PRO A 76 -2.52 17.27 6.94
CA PRO A 76 -3.17 18.57 6.76
C PRO A 76 -2.27 19.62 6.08
N ARG A 77 -0.95 19.41 6.08
CA ARG A 77 0.05 20.34 5.55
C ARG A 77 0.59 19.94 4.17
N SER A 78 0.13 18.84 3.61
CA SER A 78 0.55 18.36 2.29
C SER A 78 -0.66 18.03 1.43
N ARG A 79 -0.56 18.27 0.13
CA ARG A 79 -1.56 17.83 -0.86
C ARG A 79 -1.40 16.36 -1.25
N SER A 80 -0.24 15.79 -0.96
CA SER A 80 0.09 14.41 -1.27
C SER A 80 -0.37 13.47 -0.16
N GLU A 81 -0.50 12.19 -0.52
CA GLU A 81 -0.87 11.10 0.37
C GLU A 81 0.15 9.96 0.28
N LEU A 82 0.23 9.17 1.34
CA LEU A 82 0.90 7.87 1.37
C LEU A 82 -0.17 6.79 1.18
N ASP A 83 -0.03 5.97 0.16
CA ASP A 83 -1.04 4.95 -0.15
C ASP A 83 -1.12 3.92 0.98
N LEU A 84 0.01 3.42 1.45
CA LEU A 84 0.09 2.50 2.58
C LEU A 84 1.24 2.88 3.52
N VAL A 85 1.03 2.66 4.83
CA VAL A 85 2.09 2.72 5.84
C VAL A 85 2.03 1.43 6.65
N GLY A 86 3.16 0.78 6.84
CA GLY A 86 3.21 -0.50 7.54
C GLY A 86 4.58 -0.83 8.11
N TRP A 87 4.63 -1.90 8.90
CA TRP A 87 5.86 -2.44 9.46
C TRP A 87 6.30 -3.67 8.69
N ASP A 88 7.58 -3.73 8.33
CA ASP A 88 8.29 -4.94 7.89
C ASP A 88 9.32 -5.28 8.97
N GLY A 89 8.95 -6.18 9.87
CA GLY A 89 9.70 -6.40 11.10
C GLY A 89 9.74 -5.14 11.97
N ASP A 90 10.93 -4.63 12.23
CA ASP A 90 11.18 -3.43 13.04
C ASP A 90 11.31 -2.14 12.18
N THR A 91 11.20 -2.25 10.85
CA THR A 91 11.33 -1.10 9.93
C THR A 91 9.95 -0.55 9.54
N LEU A 92 9.75 0.74 9.69
CA LEU A 92 8.56 1.44 9.22
C LEU A 92 8.68 1.71 7.71
N CYS A 93 7.71 1.24 6.93
CA CYS A 93 7.69 1.37 5.48
C CYS A 93 6.61 2.35 5.04
N PHE A 94 7.01 3.37 4.27
CA PHE A 94 6.13 4.25 3.53
C PHE A 94 6.04 3.75 2.11
N ILE A 95 4.82 3.41 1.65
CA ILE A 95 4.64 2.62 0.44
C ILE A 95 3.78 3.39 -0.53
N GLU A 96 4.31 3.60 -1.73
CA GLU A 96 3.60 4.13 -2.90
C GLU A 96 3.15 2.98 -3.79
N VAL A 97 1.90 2.99 -4.24
CA VAL A 97 1.35 1.97 -5.13
C VAL A 97 1.21 2.53 -6.55
N LYS A 98 1.79 1.85 -7.51
CA LYS A 98 1.68 2.19 -8.93
C LYS A 98 0.89 1.13 -9.68
N THR A 99 -0.35 1.44 -10.02
CA THR A 99 -1.20 0.55 -10.82
C THR A 99 -1.02 0.81 -12.30
N ARG A 100 -0.89 -0.25 -13.09
CA ARG A 100 -0.70 -0.20 -14.52
C ARG A 100 -1.54 -1.27 -15.22
N THR A 101 -2.00 -0.97 -16.42
CA THR A 101 -2.75 -1.92 -17.26
C THR A 101 -1.86 -2.60 -18.31
N THR A 102 -0.63 -2.10 -18.51
CA THR A 102 0.36 -2.63 -19.46
C THR A 102 1.76 -2.60 -18.87
N ARG A 103 2.64 -3.50 -19.32
CA ARG A 103 4.07 -3.56 -18.92
C ARG A 103 4.99 -2.66 -19.74
N ASN A 104 4.52 -2.08 -20.85
CA ASN A 104 5.34 -1.31 -21.81
C ASN A 104 5.70 0.11 -21.36
N ILE A 105 5.56 0.42 -20.08
CA ILE A 105 5.81 1.74 -19.52
C ILE A 105 7.02 1.63 -18.56
N MET A 106 7.81 2.70 -18.47
CA MET A 106 9.03 2.84 -17.64
C MET A 106 9.02 2.03 -16.33
N PRO A 107 10.18 1.53 -15.87
CA PRO A 107 10.30 0.83 -14.58
C PRO A 107 9.65 1.62 -13.44
N ALA A 108 9.08 0.93 -12.46
CA ALA A 108 8.36 1.56 -11.35
C ALA A 108 9.22 2.53 -10.52
N GLU A 109 10.52 2.23 -10.41
CA GLU A 109 11.53 3.05 -9.75
C GLU A 109 11.67 4.43 -10.42
N ALA A 110 11.57 4.48 -11.75
CA ALA A 110 11.58 5.74 -12.52
C ALA A 110 10.22 6.47 -12.52
N ALA A 111 9.17 5.85 -11.97
CA ALA A 111 7.81 6.41 -11.95
C ALA A 111 7.53 7.31 -10.74
N VAL A 112 8.47 7.44 -9.80
CA VAL A 112 8.40 8.40 -8.69
C VAL A 112 9.47 9.45 -8.92
N ASP A 113 9.08 10.53 -9.58
CA ASP A 113 9.97 11.65 -9.87
C ASP A 113 10.41 12.39 -8.60
N ALA A 114 11.39 13.28 -8.73
CA ALA A 114 11.98 14.01 -7.60
C ALA A 114 10.96 14.93 -6.88
N GLU A 115 9.92 15.40 -7.58
CA GLU A 115 8.87 16.20 -6.97
C GLU A 115 7.98 15.31 -6.08
N LYS A 116 7.52 14.19 -6.59
CA LYS A 116 6.74 13.21 -5.82
C LYS A 116 7.54 12.66 -4.63
N GLN A 117 8.84 12.38 -4.79
CA GLN A 117 9.71 11.95 -3.68
C GLN A 117 9.77 12.98 -2.56
N ARG A 118 9.90 14.28 -2.89
CA ARG A 118 9.86 15.37 -1.90
C ARG A 118 8.52 15.43 -1.17
N ASP A 119 7.44 15.31 -1.91
CA ASP A 119 6.08 15.33 -1.35
C ASP A 119 5.85 14.16 -0.39
N LEU A 120 6.19 12.95 -0.80
CA LEU A 120 6.10 11.75 0.05
C LEU A 120 6.99 11.88 1.28
N SER A 121 8.21 12.42 1.12
CA SER A 121 9.14 12.69 2.22
C SER A 121 8.55 13.66 3.25
N GLN A 122 7.85 14.71 2.79
CA GLN A 122 7.16 15.64 3.68
C GLN A 122 6.06 14.96 4.49
N VAL A 123 5.21 14.18 3.84
CA VAL A 123 4.12 13.45 4.51
C VAL A 123 4.68 12.42 5.50
N ALA A 124 5.74 11.70 5.11
CA ALA A 124 6.42 10.73 5.98
C ALA A 124 7.01 11.38 7.24
N ARG A 125 7.69 12.54 7.11
CA ARG A 125 8.20 13.29 8.27
C ARG A 125 7.09 13.68 9.25
N GLU A 126 5.90 14.04 8.76
CA GLU A 126 4.76 14.34 9.62
C GLU A 126 4.16 13.10 10.27
N PHE A 127 4.17 11.98 9.58
CA PHE A 127 3.78 10.70 10.16
C PHE A 127 4.74 10.27 11.27
N LEU A 128 6.06 10.36 11.04
CA LEU A 128 7.11 10.01 12.00
C LEU A 128 6.98 10.81 13.32
N ARG A 129 6.58 12.08 13.28
CA ARG A 129 6.35 12.89 14.49
C ARG A 129 5.25 12.34 15.40
N LYS A 130 4.37 11.47 14.88
CA LYS A 130 3.29 10.82 15.63
C LYS A 130 3.69 9.45 16.19
N ILE A 131 4.82 8.91 15.74
CA ILE A 131 5.37 7.63 16.20
C ILE A 131 6.22 7.88 17.43
N LYS A 132 6.12 7.01 18.43
CA LYS A 132 7.04 7.02 19.57
C LYS A 132 8.35 6.33 19.20
N GLY A 133 9.46 6.95 19.58
CA GLY A 133 10.79 6.47 19.27
C GLY A 133 11.27 6.98 17.91
N ASP A 134 12.40 6.47 17.47
CA ASP A 134 13.02 6.79 16.20
C ASP A 134 13.27 5.47 15.45
N PRO A 135 12.22 4.86 14.90
CA PRO A 135 12.37 3.59 14.20
C PRO A 135 13.12 3.79 12.88
N PRO A 136 13.90 2.80 12.45
CA PRO A 136 14.38 2.77 11.07
C PRO A 136 13.17 2.81 10.13
N PHE A 137 13.31 3.55 9.04
CA PHE A 137 12.25 3.64 8.03
C PHE A 137 12.83 3.62 6.62
N ARG A 138 11.97 3.32 5.63
CA ARG A 138 12.31 3.35 4.22
C ARG A 138 11.08 3.65 3.36
N PHE A 139 11.33 3.97 2.09
CA PHE A 139 10.28 4.09 1.09
C PHE A 139 10.28 2.87 0.18
N ASP A 140 9.14 2.22 0.06
CA ASP A 140 8.92 1.09 -0.83
C ASP A 140 7.96 1.49 -1.96
N ILE A 141 8.12 0.88 -3.14
CA ILE A 141 7.20 1.03 -4.27
C ILE A 141 6.59 -0.35 -4.55
N VAL A 142 5.27 -0.39 -4.73
CA VAL A 142 4.56 -1.58 -5.19
C VAL A 142 3.98 -1.30 -6.57
N SER A 143 4.47 -2.01 -7.58
CA SER A 143 3.88 -2.00 -8.92
C SER A 143 2.85 -3.10 -9.03
N VAL A 144 1.64 -2.74 -9.43
CA VAL A 144 0.52 -3.66 -9.65
C VAL A 144 0.12 -3.61 -11.12
N TYR A 145 0.29 -4.71 -11.81
CA TYR A 145 -0.11 -4.87 -13.21
C TYR A 145 -1.46 -5.57 -13.26
N LEU A 146 -2.46 -4.89 -13.80
CA LEU A 146 -3.84 -5.37 -13.96
C LEU A 146 -4.13 -5.58 -15.44
N GLU A 147 -3.66 -6.70 -15.99
CA GLU A 147 -3.93 -7.06 -17.39
C GLU A 147 -5.30 -7.75 -17.51
N ALA A 148 -6.03 -7.45 -18.60
CA ALA A 148 -7.34 -8.05 -18.85
C ALA A 148 -7.24 -9.59 -18.92
N GLY A 149 -8.11 -10.29 -18.19
CA GLY A 149 -8.16 -11.75 -18.17
C GLY A 149 -7.10 -12.43 -17.31
N LYS A 150 -6.22 -11.67 -16.63
CA LYS A 150 -5.20 -12.21 -15.74
C LYS A 150 -5.41 -11.74 -14.30
N GLY A 151 -4.86 -12.49 -13.34
CA GLY A 151 -4.77 -12.01 -11.97
C GLY A 151 -3.76 -10.86 -11.83
N PRO A 152 -3.81 -10.08 -10.74
CA PRO A 152 -2.82 -9.05 -10.47
C PRO A 152 -1.41 -9.66 -10.40
N ASP A 153 -0.48 -9.07 -11.16
CA ASP A 153 0.94 -9.35 -11.03
C ASP A 153 1.59 -8.19 -10.27
N ILE A 154 2.35 -8.50 -9.21
CA ILE A 154 2.77 -7.51 -8.22
C ILE A 154 4.26 -7.62 -7.97
N GLU A 155 4.94 -6.49 -8.13
CA GLU A 155 6.37 -6.33 -7.87
C GLU A 155 6.57 -5.36 -6.71
N LEU A 156 7.41 -5.75 -5.74
CA LEU A 156 7.78 -4.95 -4.57
C LEU A 156 9.23 -4.51 -4.67
N PHE A 157 9.44 -3.21 -4.72
CA PHE A 157 10.74 -2.56 -4.70
C PHE A 157 10.97 -1.97 -3.31
N LYS A 158 11.82 -2.61 -2.51
CA LYS A 158 12.18 -2.13 -1.18
C LYS A 158 13.27 -1.08 -1.27
N ASP A 159 13.20 -0.06 -0.38
CA ASP A 159 14.19 1.02 -0.29
C ASP A 159 14.40 1.74 -1.64
N ALA A 160 13.29 2.04 -2.31
CA ALA A 160 13.28 2.56 -3.67
C ALA A 160 13.86 3.97 -3.79
N PHE A 161 13.78 4.78 -2.72
CA PHE A 161 14.42 6.09 -2.61
C PHE A 161 14.59 6.51 -1.14
N THR A 162 15.43 7.49 -0.90
CA THR A 162 15.67 8.07 0.43
C THR A 162 14.96 9.41 0.59
N ILE A 163 14.82 9.86 1.84
CA ILE A 163 14.30 11.22 2.12
C ILE A 163 15.13 12.27 1.37
N ALA A 164 14.44 13.07 0.58
CA ALA A 164 15.00 14.23 -0.09
C ALA A 164 15.04 15.46 0.85
#